data_e4d173893374eb2994ff06da6b8a1703
#
_entry.id   e4d173893374eb2994ff06da6b8a1703
#
_cell.length_a   1.000
_cell.length_b   1.000
_cell.length_c   1.000
_cell.angle_alpha   90.00
_cell.angle_beta   90.00
_cell.angle_gamma   90.00
#
_symmetry.space_group_name_H-M   'P 1'
#
loop_
_entity.id
_entity.type
_entity.pdbx_description
1 polymer ?
#
loop_
_entity_poly.entity_id
_entity_poly.type
_entity_poly.pdbx_seq_one_letter_code
_entity_poly.pdbx_strand_id
1 'polypeptide(L)'
;MTDQSKPVRVRFAPSPTGELHIGGARTAIYNWAFARAMGGTFILRIEDTDPERSTEENKQVILRSMKWLGLDWDEGPEVGGEFGPYLQTERFDTYKAALEKLKEKGAVYPCFCTQEEIAAKRAEAEKAEGGYSGYDRTCRGISPEEAQRRIDAGEPHVWR
;
A
#
# COMPACT_ATOMS: atom_id res chain seq x y z
N MET A 1 22.78 2.69 17.34
CA MET A 1 22.39 1.81 18.48
C MET A 1 20.89 1.64 18.37
N THR A 2 20.41 0.47 17.98
CA THR A 2 18.98 0.16 17.97
C THR A 2 18.54 0.00 19.43
N ASP A 3 17.47 0.70 19.80
CA ASP A 3 16.82 0.55 21.09
C ASP A 3 16.34 -0.92 21.19
N GLN A 4 17.09 -1.74 21.92
CA GLN A 4 16.79 -3.18 22.12
C GLN A 4 15.59 -3.42 23.06
N SER A 5 14.90 -2.36 23.51
CA SER A 5 13.75 -2.45 24.42
C SER A 5 12.45 -2.81 23.69
N LYS A 6 12.36 -2.68 22.37
CA LYS A 6 11.15 -2.98 21.60
C LYS A 6 11.25 -4.35 20.93
N PRO A 7 10.22 -5.19 21.05
CA PRO A 7 10.19 -6.47 20.36
C PRO A 7 10.29 -6.28 18.85
N VAL A 8 11.09 -7.13 18.19
CA VAL A 8 11.23 -7.11 16.72
C VAL A 8 9.90 -7.51 16.09
N ARG A 9 9.41 -6.70 15.18
CA ARG A 9 8.21 -6.99 14.37
C ARG A 9 8.53 -6.69 12.92
N VAL A 10 8.42 -7.67 12.07
CA VAL A 10 8.70 -7.57 10.62
C VAL A 10 7.50 -8.03 9.82
N ARG A 11 7.43 -7.58 8.57
CA ARG A 11 6.28 -7.87 7.73
C ARG A 11 6.68 -8.24 6.31
N PHE A 12 6.09 -9.31 5.80
CA PHE A 12 6.00 -9.56 4.37
C PHE A 12 4.62 -9.12 3.87
N ALA A 13 4.59 -8.35 2.78
CA ALA A 13 3.37 -7.70 2.29
C ALA A 13 3.21 -7.94 0.78
N PRO A 14 2.88 -9.17 0.34
CA PRO A 14 2.70 -9.48 -1.06
C PRO A 14 1.38 -8.94 -1.61
N SER A 15 1.41 -8.51 -2.90
CA SER A 15 0.19 -8.24 -3.66
C SER A 15 -0.24 -9.53 -4.37
N PRO A 16 -1.51 -9.97 -4.24
CA PRO A 16 -2.01 -11.21 -4.80
C PRO A 16 -2.38 -11.04 -6.28
N THR A 17 -1.42 -10.62 -7.11
CA THR A 17 -1.62 -10.34 -8.54
C THR A 17 -1.13 -11.49 -9.44
N GLY A 18 -0.88 -12.64 -8.88
CA GLY A 18 -0.39 -13.84 -9.53
C GLY A 18 0.40 -14.73 -8.57
N GLU A 19 1.27 -15.58 -9.14
CA GLU A 19 2.11 -16.48 -8.37
C GLU A 19 3.17 -15.74 -7.55
N LEU A 20 3.58 -16.34 -6.43
CA LEU A 20 4.68 -15.84 -5.63
C LEU A 20 6.01 -16.11 -6.36
N HIS A 21 6.57 -15.09 -7.01
CA HIS A 21 7.85 -15.22 -7.70
C HIS A 21 9.03 -15.31 -6.72
N ILE A 22 10.19 -15.78 -7.20
CA ILE A 22 11.38 -16.03 -6.38
C ILE A 22 11.86 -14.80 -5.59
N GLY A 23 11.69 -13.60 -6.13
CA GLY A 23 12.01 -12.35 -5.42
C GLY A 23 11.11 -12.11 -4.20
N GLY A 24 9.81 -12.41 -4.32
CA GLY A 24 8.88 -12.37 -3.20
C GLY A 24 9.22 -13.43 -2.15
N ALA A 25 9.46 -14.67 -2.56
CA ALA A 25 9.89 -15.76 -1.68
C ALA A 25 11.17 -15.39 -0.90
N ARG A 26 12.18 -14.84 -1.59
CA ARG A 26 13.41 -14.35 -0.94
C ARG A 26 13.10 -13.31 0.15
N THR A 27 12.26 -12.32 -0.15
CA THR A 27 11.89 -11.28 0.83
C THR A 27 11.18 -11.89 2.03
N ALA A 28 10.26 -12.84 1.81
CA ALA A 28 9.58 -13.55 2.89
C ALA A 28 10.56 -14.30 3.78
N ILE A 29 11.48 -15.09 3.20
CA ILE A 29 12.48 -15.87 3.91
C ILE A 29 13.37 -14.98 4.80
N TYR A 30 13.86 -13.85 4.28
CA TYR A 30 14.71 -12.94 5.08
C TYR A 30 13.95 -12.35 6.27
N ASN A 31 12.72 -11.91 6.08
CA ASN A 31 11.91 -11.38 7.16
C ASN A 31 11.59 -12.46 8.20
N TRP A 32 11.20 -13.65 7.75
CA TRP A 32 10.91 -14.78 8.61
C TRP A 32 12.12 -15.20 9.44
N ALA A 33 13.28 -15.42 8.78
CA ALA A 33 14.51 -15.82 9.44
C ALA A 33 14.98 -14.78 10.46
N PHE A 34 14.86 -13.50 10.13
CA PHE A 34 15.20 -12.42 11.05
C PHE A 34 14.27 -12.41 12.27
N ALA A 35 12.95 -12.53 12.07
CA ALA A 35 12.01 -12.63 13.18
C ALA A 35 12.34 -13.83 14.09
N ARG A 36 12.55 -15.01 13.52
CA ARG A 36 12.86 -16.22 14.28
C ARG A 36 14.20 -16.11 15.04
N ALA A 37 15.24 -15.56 14.40
CA ALA A 37 16.55 -15.35 15.04
C ALA A 37 16.50 -14.37 16.22
N MET A 38 15.61 -13.37 16.15
CA MET A 38 15.49 -12.33 17.16
C MET A 38 14.38 -12.59 18.19
N GLY A 39 13.70 -13.75 18.15
CA GLY A 39 12.52 -14.02 18.99
C GLY A 39 11.40 -13.02 18.76
N GLY A 40 11.28 -12.49 17.53
CA GLY A 40 10.34 -11.47 17.14
C GLY A 40 9.07 -12.04 16.48
N THR A 41 8.23 -11.14 15.99
CA THR A 41 6.96 -11.43 15.31
C THR A 41 7.10 -11.28 13.79
N PHE A 42 6.71 -12.31 13.05
CA PHE A 42 6.60 -12.27 11.60
C PHE A 42 5.13 -12.10 11.17
N ILE A 43 4.84 -11.05 10.41
CA ILE A 43 3.50 -10.65 10.00
C ILE A 43 3.35 -10.88 8.50
N LEU A 44 2.26 -11.54 8.10
CA LEU A 44 1.82 -11.60 6.70
C LEU A 44 0.64 -10.66 6.50
N ARG A 45 0.76 -9.68 5.58
CA ARG A 45 -0.36 -8.81 5.22
C ARG A 45 -0.53 -8.76 3.70
N ILE A 46 -1.66 -9.21 3.22
CA ILE A 46 -1.99 -9.20 1.80
C ILE A 46 -2.35 -7.79 1.36
N GLU A 47 -1.66 -7.29 0.34
CA GLU A 47 -1.87 -5.96 -0.25
C GLU A 47 -2.75 -6.08 -1.51
N ASP A 48 -4.03 -6.34 -1.30
CA ASP A 48 -5.03 -6.64 -2.33
C ASP A 48 -5.72 -5.39 -2.91
N THR A 49 -4.95 -4.34 -3.19
CA THR A 49 -5.44 -3.04 -3.65
C THR A 49 -5.82 -2.97 -5.13
N ASP A 50 -5.44 -3.96 -5.92
CA ASP A 50 -5.80 -4.06 -7.33
C ASP A 50 -6.99 -5.02 -7.49
N PRO A 51 -8.24 -4.52 -7.62
CA PRO A 51 -9.43 -5.37 -7.61
C PRO A 51 -9.54 -6.28 -8.84
N GLU A 52 -8.90 -5.92 -9.94
CA GLU A 52 -8.94 -6.72 -11.17
C GLU A 52 -8.03 -7.97 -11.07
N ARG A 53 -6.89 -7.85 -10.40
CA ARG A 53 -5.90 -8.91 -10.28
C ARG A 53 -5.85 -9.59 -8.92
N SER A 54 -6.43 -8.98 -7.90
CA SER A 54 -6.42 -9.51 -6.52
C SER A 54 -7.60 -10.45 -6.29
N THR A 55 -7.58 -11.60 -6.97
CA THR A 55 -8.61 -12.62 -6.82
C THR A 55 -8.42 -13.43 -5.54
N GLU A 56 -9.48 -14.07 -5.05
CA GLU A 56 -9.39 -15.01 -3.91
C GLU A 56 -8.43 -16.17 -4.22
N GLU A 57 -8.43 -16.67 -5.45
CA GLU A 57 -7.50 -17.71 -5.87
C GLU A 57 -6.05 -17.28 -5.75
N ASN A 58 -5.70 -16.06 -6.18
CA ASN A 58 -4.35 -15.50 -6.07
C ASN A 58 -3.93 -15.30 -4.59
N LYS A 59 -4.86 -14.91 -3.71
CA LYS A 59 -4.60 -14.88 -2.26
C LYS A 59 -4.25 -16.27 -1.73
N GLN A 60 -5.02 -17.29 -2.11
CA GLN A 60 -4.78 -18.68 -1.72
C GLN A 60 -3.46 -19.22 -2.29
N VAL A 61 -3.05 -18.81 -3.48
CA VAL A 61 -1.73 -19.16 -4.04
C VAL A 61 -0.61 -18.65 -3.13
N ILE A 62 -0.68 -17.41 -2.67
CA ILE A 62 0.33 -16.87 -1.73
C ILE A 62 0.36 -17.68 -0.44
N LEU A 63 -0.80 -17.94 0.19
CA LEU A 63 -0.86 -18.68 1.45
C LEU A 63 -0.30 -20.10 1.32
N ARG A 64 -0.67 -20.80 0.24
CA ARG A 64 -0.12 -22.14 -0.07
C ARG A 64 1.38 -22.09 -0.32
N SER A 65 1.88 -21.08 -1.04
CA SER A 65 3.32 -20.92 -1.31
C SER A 65 4.11 -20.69 -0.05
N MET A 66 3.61 -19.87 0.87
CA MET A 66 4.23 -19.62 2.19
C MET A 66 4.30 -20.93 3.00
N LYS A 67 3.20 -21.67 3.06
CA LYS A 67 3.13 -22.97 3.75
C LYS A 67 4.08 -24.01 3.11
N TRP A 68 4.15 -24.06 1.79
CA TRP A 68 5.05 -24.95 1.07
C TRP A 68 6.52 -24.65 1.33
N LEU A 69 6.87 -23.36 1.48
CA LEU A 69 8.22 -22.93 1.88
C LEU A 69 8.53 -23.17 3.36
N GLY A 70 7.56 -23.65 4.15
CA GLY A 70 7.71 -23.81 5.60
C GLY A 70 7.76 -22.52 6.38
N LEU A 71 7.24 -21.43 5.84
CA LEU A 71 7.19 -20.12 6.46
C LEU A 71 5.85 -19.92 7.16
N ASP A 72 5.83 -20.15 8.46
CA ASP A 72 4.70 -19.82 9.33
C ASP A 72 4.70 -18.32 9.68
N TRP A 73 3.54 -17.76 9.98
CA TRP A 73 3.40 -16.36 10.41
C TRP A 73 2.64 -16.28 11.74
N ASP A 74 3.06 -15.31 12.57
CA ASP A 74 2.51 -15.11 13.91
C ASP A 74 1.25 -14.25 13.88
N GLU A 75 1.15 -13.32 12.92
CA GLU A 75 -0.01 -12.50 12.66
C GLU A 75 -0.30 -12.44 11.14
N GLY A 76 -1.58 -12.49 10.77
CA GLY A 76 -1.94 -12.46 9.36
C GLY A 76 -3.27 -13.15 9.05
N PRO A 77 -3.57 -13.37 7.76
CA PRO A 77 -4.71 -14.18 7.36
C PRO A 77 -4.66 -15.56 8.03
N GLU A 78 -5.82 -16.13 8.32
CA GLU A 78 -6.04 -17.41 9.00
C GLU A 78 -5.68 -17.44 10.50
N VAL A 79 -4.65 -16.71 10.96
CA VAL A 79 -4.21 -16.71 12.37
C VAL A 79 -4.69 -15.47 13.14
N GLY A 80 -5.05 -14.40 12.45
CA GLY A 80 -5.46 -13.16 13.09
C GLY A 80 -4.32 -12.38 13.72
N GLY A 81 -4.59 -11.65 14.80
CA GLY A 81 -3.64 -10.87 15.57
C GLY A 81 -4.21 -9.52 16.04
N GLU A 82 -3.49 -8.86 16.93
CA GLU A 82 -3.92 -7.62 17.59
C GLU A 82 -4.11 -6.45 16.61
N PHE A 83 -3.31 -6.40 15.55
CA PHE A 83 -3.27 -5.26 14.61
C PHE A 83 -3.99 -5.54 13.28
N GLY A 84 -4.92 -6.48 13.28
CA GLY A 84 -5.77 -6.77 12.13
C GLY A 84 -6.66 -5.60 11.68
N PRO A 85 -7.36 -5.75 10.57
CA PRO A 85 -7.33 -6.85 9.61
C PRO A 85 -6.01 -6.91 8.81
N TYR A 86 -5.73 -8.06 8.19
CA TYR A 86 -4.48 -8.32 7.46
C TYR A 86 -4.68 -8.46 5.94
N LEU A 87 -5.85 -8.08 5.43
CA LEU A 87 -6.10 -7.73 4.04
C LEU A 87 -6.21 -6.22 3.93
N GLN A 88 -5.54 -5.62 2.95
CA GLN A 88 -5.51 -4.16 2.84
C GLN A 88 -6.90 -3.58 2.55
N THR A 89 -7.72 -4.25 1.75
CA THR A 89 -9.09 -3.84 1.44
C THR A 89 -10.01 -3.81 2.67
N GLU A 90 -9.72 -4.56 3.71
CA GLU A 90 -10.50 -4.56 4.95
C GLU A 90 -10.10 -3.42 5.91
N ARG A 91 -9.08 -2.62 5.56
CA ARG A 91 -8.54 -1.54 6.40
C ARG A 91 -9.05 -0.14 6.03
N PHE A 92 -10.08 -0.02 5.24
CA PHE A 92 -10.57 1.28 4.75
C PHE A 92 -10.91 2.27 5.87
N ASP A 93 -11.49 1.82 6.97
CA ASP A 93 -11.82 2.71 8.09
C ASP A 93 -10.55 3.27 8.77
N THR A 94 -9.50 2.46 8.87
CA THR A 94 -8.18 2.92 9.34
C THR A 94 -7.60 3.98 8.40
N TYR A 95 -7.72 3.79 7.08
CA TYR A 95 -7.23 4.75 6.09
C TYR A 95 -8.05 6.02 6.07
N LYS A 96 -9.37 5.94 6.18
CA LYS A 96 -10.23 7.12 6.31
C LYS A 96 -9.86 7.95 7.53
N ALA A 97 -9.72 7.32 8.70
CA ALA A 97 -9.31 8.02 9.92
C ALA A 97 -7.92 8.67 9.82
N ALA A 98 -6.99 8.01 9.14
CA ALA A 98 -5.67 8.58 8.88
C ALA A 98 -5.74 9.75 7.89
N LEU A 99 -6.56 9.63 6.84
CA LEU A 99 -6.77 10.68 5.85
C LEU A 99 -7.35 11.96 6.50
N GLU A 100 -8.36 11.83 7.38
CA GLU A 100 -8.90 13.01 8.07
C GLU A 100 -7.83 13.73 8.89
N LYS A 101 -6.98 13.01 9.62
CA LYS A 101 -5.84 13.60 10.34
C LYS A 101 -4.84 14.30 9.41
N LEU A 102 -4.64 13.80 8.20
CA LEU A 102 -3.76 14.43 7.20
C LEU A 102 -4.41 15.69 6.61
N LYS A 103 -5.72 15.69 6.39
CA LYS A 103 -6.49 16.86 5.97
C LYS A 103 -6.40 17.99 7.02
N GLU A 104 -6.64 17.68 8.29
CA GLU A 104 -6.52 18.63 9.39
C GLU A 104 -5.15 19.28 9.47
N LYS A 105 -4.09 18.55 9.11
CA LYS A 105 -2.70 19.07 9.08
C LYS A 105 -2.33 19.77 7.78
N GLY A 106 -3.21 19.85 6.79
CA GLY A 106 -2.89 20.35 5.46
C GLY A 106 -1.80 19.54 4.73
N ALA A 107 -1.62 18.27 5.10
CA ALA A 107 -0.58 17.40 4.55
C ALA A 107 -1.02 16.70 3.25
N VAL A 108 -2.27 16.82 2.88
CA VAL A 108 -2.84 16.29 1.63
C VAL A 108 -3.65 17.36 0.92
N TYR A 109 -3.84 17.19 -0.38
CA TYR A 109 -4.66 18.07 -1.22
C TYR A 109 -5.52 17.24 -2.18
N PRO A 110 -6.70 17.73 -2.60
CA PRO A 110 -7.52 17.05 -3.59
C PRO A 110 -6.92 17.22 -4.98
N CYS A 111 -6.86 16.13 -5.73
CA CYS A 111 -6.42 16.11 -7.11
C CYS A 111 -7.58 15.71 -8.00
N PHE A 112 -7.95 16.57 -8.93
CA PHE A 112 -9.07 16.42 -9.85
C PHE A 112 -8.65 15.91 -11.24
N CYS A 113 -7.36 15.65 -11.46
CA CYS A 113 -6.88 15.12 -12.72
C CYS A 113 -7.44 13.73 -13.00
N THR A 114 -7.92 13.49 -14.21
CA THR A 114 -8.30 12.16 -14.70
C THR A 114 -7.07 11.30 -14.98
N GLN A 115 -7.27 10.00 -15.16
CA GLN A 115 -6.17 9.09 -15.54
C GLN A 115 -5.61 9.43 -16.92
N GLU A 116 -6.48 9.82 -17.85
CA GLU A 116 -6.13 10.22 -19.21
C GLU A 116 -5.26 11.48 -19.20
N GLU A 117 -5.63 12.50 -18.41
CA GLU A 117 -4.86 13.73 -18.27
C GLU A 117 -3.47 13.46 -17.67
N ILE A 118 -3.39 12.59 -16.66
CA ILE A 118 -2.11 12.19 -16.05
C ILE A 118 -1.26 11.44 -17.07
N ALA A 119 -1.85 10.52 -17.85
CA ALA A 119 -1.14 9.76 -18.88
C ALA A 119 -0.61 10.67 -19.98
N ALA A 120 -1.43 11.62 -20.46
CA ALA A 120 -1.03 12.58 -21.47
C ALA A 120 0.15 13.44 -21.01
N LYS A 121 0.10 13.97 -19.80
CA LYS A 121 1.18 14.77 -19.21
C LYS A 121 2.47 13.98 -19.04
N ARG A 122 2.38 12.70 -18.64
CA ARG A 122 3.55 11.82 -18.56
C ARG A 122 4.19 11.59 -19.91
N ALA A 123 3.37 11.28 -20.94
CA ALA A 123 3.86 11.07 -22.30
C ALA A 123 4.51 12.33 -22.89
N GLU A 124 4.03 13.51 -22.53
CA GLU A 124 4.63 14.78 -22.94
C GLU A 124 5.96 15.04 -22.21
N ALA A 125 5.99 14.82 -20.90
CA ALA A 125 7.21 14.96 -20.09
C ALA A 125 8.33 14.00 -20.52
N GLU A 126 7.99 12.78 -20.91
CA GLU A 126 8.95 11.77 -21.40
C GLU A 126 9.63 12.17 -22.73
N LYS A 127 8.97 13.03 -23.54
CA LYS A 127 9.56 13.54 -24.79
C LYS A 127 10.59 14.63 -24.55
N ALA A 128 10.56 15.28 -23.39
CA ALA A 128 11.53 16.31 -23.03
C ALA A 128 12.81 15.64 -22.49
N GLU A 129 13.97 16.07 -22.96
CA GLU A 129 15.27 15.57 -22.53
C GLU A 129 15.43 15.80 -21.01
N GLY A 130 15.56 14.72 -20.22
CA GLY A 130 15.60 14.77 -18.75
C GLY A 130 14.26 14.99 -18.06
N GLY A 131 13.13 14.84 -18.79
CA GLY A 131 11.79 15.03 -18.27
C GLY A 131 11.42 14.05 -17.15
N TYR A 132 10.76 14.57 -16.12
CA TYR A 132 10.26 13.76 -15.01
C TYR A 132 8.95 13.07 -15.40
N SER A 133 8.95 11.74 -15.43
CA SER A 133 7.78 10.92 -15.84
C SER A 133 6.72 10.71 -14.74
N GLY A 134 6.87 11.35 -13.58
CA GLY A 134 5.95 11.24 -12.46
C GLY A 134 4.74 12.19 -12.56
N TYR A 135 3.91 12.19 -11.50
CA TYR A 135 2.82 13.14 -11.36
C TYR A 135 3.36 14.57 -11.11
N ASP A 136 2.95 15.54 -11.94
CA ASP A 136 3.45 16.92 -11.97
C ASP A 136 2.97 17.81 -10.81
N ARG A 137 2.11 17.29 -9.94
CA ARG A 137 1.52 17.99 -8.79
C ARG A 137 0.67 19.21 -9.17
N THR A 138 0.09 19.25 -10.37
CA THR A 138 -0.71 20.36 -10.88
C THR A 138 -1.75 20.85 -9.85
N CYS A 139 -2.50 19.94 -9.22
CA CYS A 139 -3.56 20.32 -8.29
C CYS A 139 -3.06 20.80 -6.93
N ARG A 140 -1.77 20.69 -6.61
CA ARG A 140 -1.23 21.13 -5.32
C ARG A 140 -1.29 22.65 -5.11
N GLY A 141 -1.33 23.41 -6.22
CA GLY A 141 -1.40 24.86 -6.19
C GLY A 141 -2.82 25.44 -6.20
N ILE A 142 -3.87 24.61 -6.22
CA ILE A 142 -5.26 25.07 -6.16
C ILE A 142 -5.53 25.64 -4.76
N SER A 143 -6.20 26.80 -4.68
CA SER A 143 -6.54 27.40 -3.38
C SER A 143 -7.52 26.52 -2.60
N PRO A 144 -7.51 26.56 -1.25
CA PRO A 144 -8.45 25.80 -0.44
C PRO A 144 -9.92 26.09 -0.78
N GLU A 145 -10.25 27.35 -1.07
CA GLU A 145 -11.60 27.80 -1.41
C GLU A 145 -12.06 27.22 -2.75
N GLU A 146 -11.18 27.23 -3.75
CA GLU A 146 -11.46 26.66 -5.06
C GLU A 146 -11.56 25.13 -4.98
N ALA A 147 -10.67 24.48 -4.22
CA ALA A 147 -10.71 23.05 -3.99
C ALA A 147 -12.04 22.64 -3.34
N GLN A 148 -12.48 23.38 -2.31
CA GLN A 148 -13.74 23.09 -1.62
C GLN A 148 -14.94 23.30 -2.55
N ARG A 149 -14.95 24.36 -3.33
CA ARG A 149 -16.01 24.62 -4.32
C ARG A 149 -16.19 23.47 -5.31
N ARG A 150 -15.08 22.90 -5.80
CA ARG A 150 -15.09 21.75 -6.73
C ARG A 150 -15.56 20.47 -6.05
N ILE A 151 -15.17 20.25 -4.79
CA ILE A 151 -15.66 19.10 -3.99
C ILE A 151 -17.17 19.22 -3.77
N ASP A 152 -17.65 20.40 -3.38
CA ASP A 152 -19.09 20.65 -3.13
C ASP A 152 -19.93 20.52 -4.42
N ALA A 153 -19.34 20.80 -5.58
CA ALA A 153 -19.94 20.57 -6.89
C ALA A 153 -19.96 19.08 -7.29
N GLY A 154 -19.42 18.18 -6.46
CA GLY A 154 -19.37 16.74 -6.72
C GLY A 154 -18.32 16.31 -7.74
N GLU A 155 -17.30 17.15 -8.01
CA GLU A 155 -16.26 16.80 -8.98
C GLU A 155 -15.42 15.61 -8.47
N PRO A 156 -15.23 14.55 -9.28
CA PRO A 156 -14.44 13.40 -8.89
C PRO A 156 -13.01 13.80 -8.55
N HIS A 157 -12.50 13.32 -7.42
CA HIS A 157 -11.15 13.63 -6.97
C HIS A 157 -10.53 12.51 -6.15
N VAL A 158 -9.22 12.53 -6.06
CA VAL A 158 -8.44 11.68 -5.14
C VAL A 158 -7.59 12.55 -4.22
N TRP A 159 -7.37 12.09 -3.01
CA TRP A 159 -6.46 12.76 -2.07
C TRP A 159 -5.01 12.34 -2.33
N ARG A 160 -4.08 13.32 -2.40
CA ARG A 160 -2.64 13.10 -2.64
C ARG A 160 -1.79 13.76 -1.57
#